data_f8590ca11838e036676fd24a29b5eff6
#
_entry.id   f8590ca11838e036676fd24a29b5eff6
#
_cell.length_a   1.000
_cell.length_b   1.000
_cell.length_c   1.000
_cell.angle_alpha   90.00
_cell.angle_beta   90.00
_cell.angle_gamma   90.00
#
_symmetry.space_group_name_H-M   'P 1'
#
loop_
_entity.id
_entity.type
_entity.pdbx_description
1 polymer ?
#
loop_
_entity_poly.entity_id
_entity_poly.type
_entity_poly.pdbx_seq_one_letter_code
_entity_poly.pdbx_strand_id
1 'polypeptide(L)'
;MVNTGIYKVEIITRDGKFYELQTALKEVGITGITVTNALGTGLQKGELELYRGVKHDTSVFERIKIEIVVYEVPVETVIDVTKKILSTGEPGDGKIFVYPISQVVDIRTGKEGSEAL
;
A
#
# COMPACT_ATOMS: atom_id res chain seq x y z
N MET A 1 -18.95 -14.69 10.53
CA MET A 1 -17.78 -14.18 9.79
C MET A 1 -16.58 -15.05 10.10
N VAL A 2 -15.95 -15.59 9.08
CA VAL A 2 -14.78 -16.45 9.26
C VAL A 2 -13.53 -15.58 9.34
N ASN A 3 -12.74 -15.76 10.40
CA ASN A 3 -11.43 -15.12 10.50
C ASN A 3 -10.40 -16.06 9.89
N THR A 4 -9.90 -15.70 8.71
CA THR A 4 -8.92 -16.51 7.99
C THR A 4 -7.50 -16.33 8.51
N GLY A 5 -7.23 -15.27 9.27
CA GLY A 5 -5.86 -14.88 9.62
C GLY A 5 -5.09 -14.32 8.44
N ILE A 6 -5.74 -14.11 7.31
CA ILE A 6 -5.12 -13.58 6.10
C ILE A 6 -5.49 -12.10 5.98
N TYR A 7 -4.51 -11.28 5.68
CA TYR A 7 -4.71 -9.84 5.56
C TYR A 7 -4.10 -9.32 4.27
N LYS A 8 -4.73 -8.28 3.73
CA LYS A 8 -4.13 -7.51 2.64
C LYS A 8 -3.61 -6.20 3.22
N VAL A 9 -2.34 -5.93 2.98
CA VAL A 9 -1.72 -4.66 3.31
C VAL A 9 -1.64 -3.85 2.03
N GLU A 10 -2.30 -2.71 2.01
CA GLU A 10 -2.31 -1.80 0.87
C GLU A 10 -1.54 -0.54 1.24
N ILE A 11 -0.56 -0.21 0.43
CA ILE A 11 0.29 0.95 0.65
C ILE A 11 0.08 1.90 -0.52
N ILE A 12 -0.28 3.13 -0.23
CA ILE A 12 -0.37 4.18 -1.25
C ILE A 12 0.71 5.20 -0.91
N THR A 13 1.67 5.36 -1.81
CA THR A 13 2.87 6.16 -1.55
C THR A 13 3.41 6.78 -2.83
N ARG A 14 4.46 7.55 -2.67
CA ARG A 14 5.23 8.09 -3.79
C ARG A 14 6.08 6.99 -4.42
N ASP A 15 6.41 7.18 -5.69
CA ASP A 15 7.11 6.21 -6.52
C ASP A 15 8.58 5.99 -6.14
N GLY A 16 9.24 6.94 -5.51
CA GLY A 16 10.70 7.03 -5.47
C GLY A 16 11.47 5.90 -4.78
N LYS A 17 10.85 5.13 -3.87
CA LYS A 17 11.57 4.13 -3.07
C LYS A 17 11.03 2.71 -3.21
N PHE A 18 10.37 2.43 -4.32
CA PHE A 18 9.75 1.13 -4.50
C PHE A 18 10.76 -0.02 -4.42
N TYR A 19 11.89 0.10 -5.11
CA TYR A 19 12.87 -0.99 -5.14
C TYR A 19 13.52 -1.23 -3.77
N GLU A 20 13.74 -0.17 -3.02
CA GLU A 20 14.26 -0.29 -1.65
C GLU A 20 13.24 -1.02 -0.75
N LEU A 21 11.97 -0.66 -0.89
CA LEU A 21 10.89 -1.32 -0.15
C LEU A 21 10.76 -2.78 -0.55
N GLN A 22 10.78 -3.07 -1.84
CA GLN A 22 10.70 -4.44 -2.35
C GLN A 22 11.81 -5.32 -1.78
N THR A 23 13.04 -4.82 -1.77
CA THR A 23 14.18 -5.54 -1.22
C THR A 23 14.00 -5.81 0.27
N ALA A 24 13.60 -4.79 1.03
CA ALA A 24 13.39 -4.93 2.46
C ALA A 24 12.25 -5.90 2.80
N LEU A 25 11.16 -5.87 2.03
CA LEU A 25 10.04 -6.81 2.21
C LEU A 25 10.45 -8.24 1.89
N LYS A 26 11.27 -8.43 0.86
CA LYS A 26 11.76 -9.75 0.50
C LYS A 26 12.60 -10.35 1.64
N GLU A 27 13.38 -9.54 2.31
CA GLU A 27 14.22 -9.97 3.44
C GLU A 27 13.37 -10.50 4.61
N VAL A 28 12.15 -10.04 4.77
CA VAL A 28 11.23 -10.52 5.82
C VAL A 28 10.25 -11.57 5.33
N GLY A 29 10.45 -12.09 4.10
CA GLY A 29 9.67 -13.20 3.60
C GLY A 29 8.53 -12.83 2.67
N ILE A 30 8.41 -11.57 2.25
CA ILE A 30 7.38 -11.13 1.32
C ILE A 30 7.93 -11.22 -0.09
N THR A 31 7.30 -12.06 -0.93
CA THR A 31 7.73 -12.25 -2.32
C THR A 31 6.67 -11.82 -3.33
N GLY A 32 5.40 -11.99 -3.00
CA GLY A 32 4.29 -11.62 -3.90
C GLY A 32 3.82 -10.20 -3.64
N ILE A 33 4.04 -9.33 -4.59
CA ILE A 33 3.66 -7.92 -4.49
C ILE A 33 2.98 -7.50 -5.78
N THR A 34 1.81 -6.88 -5.67
CA THR A 34 1.11 -6.29 -6.82
C THR A 34 1.28 -4.78 -6.75
N VAL A 35 1.71 -4.18 -7.84
CA VAL A 35 1.94 -2.74 -7.92
C VAL A 35 1.09 -2.15 -9.04
N THR A 36 0.42 -1.05 -8.73
CA THR A 36 -0.41 -0.34 -9.68
C THR A 36 -0.06 1.14 -9.63
N ASN A 37 0.03 1.78 -10.79
CA ASN A 37 0.12 3.23 -10.85
C ASN A 37 -1.24 3.81 -10.52
N ALA A 38 -1.26 4.86 -9.71
CA ALA A 38 -2.49 5.48 -9.26
C ALA A 38 -2.36 7.00 -9.31
N LEU A 39 -3.48 7.66 -9.43
CA LEU A 39 -3.56 9.11 -9.31
C LEU A 39 -4.34 9.43 -8.03
N GLY A 40 -3.73 10.25 -7.19
CA GLY A 40 -4.39 10.78 -6.02
C GLY A 40 -4.79 12.22 -6.23
N THR A 41 -5.85 12.64 -5.60
CA THR A 41 -6.25 14.05 -5.54
C THR A 41 -6.37 14.45 -4.09
N GLY A 42 -6.10 15.71 -3.81
CA GLY A 42 -6.23 16.19 -2.46
C GLY A 42 -5.66 17.60 -2.32
N LEU A 43 -5.75 18.10 -1.11
CA LEU A 43 -5.21 19.39 -0.74
C LEU A 43 -3.80 19.19 -0.22
N GLN A 44 -2.80 19.77 -0.91
CA GLN A 44 -1.44 19.83 -0.39
C GLN A 44 -1.19 21.21 0.23
N LYS A 45 -0.52 21.20 1.37
CA LYS A 45 -0.13 22.44 2.03
C LYS A 45 0.82 23.22 1.13
N GLY A 46 0.47 24.49 0.89
CA GLY A 46 1.26 25.38 0.05
C GLY A 46 0.88 25.37 -1.43
N GLU A 47 -0.03 24.48 -1.84
CA GLU A 47 -0.48 24.40 -3.23
C GLU A 47 -1.86 25.00 -3.45
N LEU A 48 -2.37 25.71 -2.47
CA LEU A 48 -3.57 26.51 -2.64
C LEU A 48 -3.23 27.74 -3.48
N GLU A 49 -3.67 27.74 -4.71
CA GLU A 49 -3.43 28.85 -5.61
C GLU A 49 -4.73 29.60 -5.89
N LEU A 50 -4.63 30.91 -5.88
CA LEU A 50 -5.68 31.79 -6.39
C LEU A 50 -5.34 32.10 -7.84
N TYR A 51 -6.08 31.52 -8.75
CA TYR A 51 -5.90 31.79 -10.17
C TYR A 51 -7.11 32.54 -10.68
N ARG A 52 -6.91 33.81 -11.09
CA ARG A 52 -7.96 34.72 -11.55
C ARG A 52 -9.10 34.88 -10.53
N GLY A 53 -8.76 34.91 -9.26
CA GLY A 53 -9.74 35.02 -8.18
C GLY A 53 -10.50 33.72 -7.90
N VAL A 54 -10.18 32.63 -8.59
CA VAL A 54 -10.74 31.31 -8.34
C VAL A 54 -9.74 30.50 -7.53
N LYS A 55 -10.21 29.93 -6.44
CA LYS A 55 -9.41 29.11 -5.56
C LYS A 55 -9.37 27.68 -6.09
N HIS A 56 -8.19 27.21 -6.47
CA HIS A 56 -7.96 25.82 -6.83
C HIS A 56 -7.37 25.09 -5.64
N ASP A 57 -8.17 24.25 -5.01
CA ASP A 57 -7.79 23.55 -3.80
C ASP A 57 -7.54 22.06 -4.04
N THR A 58 -7.62 21.61 -5.30
CA THR A 58 -7.42 20.21 -5.65
C THR A 58 -6.20 20.06 -6.55
N SER A 59 -5.27 19.23 -6.11
CA SER A 59 -4.10 18.87 -6.89
C SER A 59 -4.18 17.39 -7.25
N VAL A 60 -3.53 17.01 -8.35
CA VAL A 60 -3.44 15.63 -8.80
C VAL A 60 -2.00 15.16 -8.64
N PHE A 61 -1.82 14.02 -8.01
CA PHE A 61 -0.50 13.47 -7.73
C PHE A 61 -0.37 12.09 -8.32
N GLU A 62 0.82 11.77 -8.84
CA GLU A 62 1.16 10.41 -9.18
C GLU A 62 1.54 9.66 -7.91
N ARG A 63 1.00 8.45 -7.76
CA ARG A 63 1.26 7.55 -6.64
C ARG A 63 1.39 6.14 -7.15
N ILE A 64 1.95 5.28 -6.33
CA ILE A 64 1.87 3.83 -6.55
C ILE A 64 1.01 3.23 -5.44
N LYS A 65 0.28 2.21 -5.82
CA LYS A 65 -0.48 1.38 -4.89
C LYS A 65 0.18 0.01 -4.87
N ILE A 66 0.59 -0.41 -3.68
CA ILE A 66 1.25 -1.69 -3.46
C ILE A 66 0.30 -2.55 -2.64
N GLU A 67 0.02 -3.75 -3.12
CA GLU A 67 -0.85 -4.69 -2.42
C GLU A 67 -0.08 -5.95 -2.10
N ILE A 68 -0.15 -6.35 -0.84
CA ILE A 68 0.55 -7.52 -0.31
C ILE A 68 -0.45 -8.32 0.50
N VAL A 69 -0.58 -9.61 0.19
CA VAL A 69 -1.41 -10.51 0.99
C VAL A 69 -0.48 -11.30 1.91
N VAL A 70 -0.76 -11.25 3.20
CA VAL A 70 0.08 -11.88 4.23
C VAL A 70 -0.71 -12.90 5.03
N TYR A 71 -0.05 -13.98 5.39
CA TYR A 71 -0.58 -14.99 6.29
C TYR A 71 0.47 -15.39 7.34
N GLU A 72 1.62 -15.88 6.91
CA GLU A 72 2.69 -16.31 7.82
C GLU A 72 3.50 -15.13 8.36
N VAL A 73 3.76 -14.13 7.53
CA VAL A 73 4.47 -12.92 7.96
C VAL A 73 3.47 -12.01 8.69
N PRO A 74 3.78 -11.59 9.91
CA PRO A 74 2.87 -10.71 10.65
C PRO A 74 2.67 -9.37 9.94
N VAL A 75 1.44 -8.87 10.02
CA VAL A 75 1.09 -7.54 9.47
C VAL A 75 2.00 -6.46 10.06
N GLU A 76 2.28 -6.51 11.35
CA GLU A 76 3.12 -5.51 12.01
C GLU A 76 4.54 -5.47 11.45
N THR A 77 5.07 -6.62 11.03
CA THR A 77 6.38 -6.67 10.37
C THR A 77 6.37 -5.89 9.07
N VAL A 78 5.32 -6.06 8.26
CA VAL A 78 5.17 -5.33 7.00
C VAL A 78 5.02 -3.84 7.25
N ILE A 79 4.22 -3.46 8.24
CA ILE A 79 4.03 -2.06 8.61
C ILE A 79 5.35 -1.42 9.03
N ASP A 80 6.09 -2.08 9.90
CA ASP A 80 7.35 -1.53 10.43
C ASP A 80 8.40 -1.35 9.33
N VAL A 81 8.55 -2.34 8.45
CA VAL A 81 9.47 -2.26 7.31
C VAL A 81 9.07 -1.12 6.39
N THR A 82 7.78 -1.01 6.08
CA THR A 82 7.28 0.03 5.19
C THR A 82 7.54 1.42 5.76
N LYS A 83 7.23 1.62 7.03
CA LYS A 83 7.48 2.90 7.70
C LYS A 83 8.96 3.26 7.68
N LYS A 84 9.81 2.29 7.98
CA LYS A 84 11.26 2.51 8.02
C LYS A 84 11.81 2.97 6.67
N ILE A 85 11.34 2.38 5.59
CA ILE A 85 11.83 2.69 4.25
C ILE A 85 11.20 3.97 3.69
N LEU A 86 9.90 4.15 3.88
CA LEU A 86 9.15 5.20 3.17
C LEU A 86 8.98 6.49 3.96
N SER A 87 9.08 6.46 5.27
CA SER A 87 8.84 7.66 6.08
C SER A 87 9.95 8.67 5.90
N THR A 88 9.59 9.90 5.55
CA THR A 88 10.52 11.04 5.49
C THR A 88 10.22 12.06 6.59
N GLY A 89 9.06 11.93 7.26
CA GLY A 89 8.58 12.92 8.22
C GLY A 89 7.85 14.08 7.57
N GLU A 90 7.75 14.06 6.24
CA GLU A 90 7.07 15.13 5.50
C GLU A 90 5.67 14.70 5.07
N PRO A 91 4.75 15.66 4.90
CA PRO A 91 3.43 15.36 4.33
C PRO A 91 3.56 14.73 2.94
N GLY A 92 2.71 13.76 2.64
CA GLY A 92 2.72 13.09 1.35
C GLY A 92 3.50 11.78 1.32
N ASP A 93 4.02 11.31 2.46
CA ASP A 93 4.69 10.01 2.53
C ASP A 93 3.75 8.85 2.17
N GLY A 94 2.47 9.02 2.44
CA GLY A 94 1.47 8.03 2.09
C GLY A 94 0.81 7.40 3.29
N LYS A 95 0.07 6.33 3.01
CA LYS A 95 -0.70 5.62 4.03
C LYS A 95 -0.64 4.12 3.82
N ILE A 96 -0.83 3.41 4.90
CA ILE A 96 -0.93 1.95 4.92
C ILE A 96 -2.34 1.60 5.39
N PHE A 97 -3.02 0.77 4.62
CA PHE A 97 -4.34 0.26 4.98
C PHE A 97 -4.25 -1.26 5.14
N VAL A 98 -4.91 -1.79 6.14
CA VAL A 98 -4.93 -3.23 6.39
C VAL A 98 -6.37 -3.71 6.30
N TYR A 99 -6.58 -4.74 5.49
CA TYR A 99 -7.89 -5.33 5.26
C TYR A 99 -7.87 -6.79 5.70
N PRO A 100 -8.80 -7.23 6.52
CA PRO A 100 -8.98 -8.66 6.73
C PRO A 100 -9.55 -9.28 5.47
N ILE A 101 -8.99 -10.42 5.06
CA ILE A 101 -9.44 -11.16 3.89
C ILE A 101 -10.41 -12.24 4.34
N SER A 102 -11.63 -12.19 3.88
CA SER A 102 -12.66 -13.16 4.27
C SER A 102 -12.54 -14.47 3.52
N GLN A 103 -12.01 -14.45 2.32
CA GLN A 103 -11.87 -15.65 1.50
C GLN A 103 -10.78 -15.46 0.45
N VAL A 104 -9.99 -16.49 0.23
CA VAL A 104 -9.00 -16.56 -0.86
C VAL A 104 -9.25 -17.85 -1.60
N VAL A 105 -9.27 -17.79 -2.92
CA VAL A 105 -9.46 -18.96 -3.77
C VAL A 105 -8.39 -18.95 -4.85
N ASP A 106 -7.68 -20.05 -5.00
CA ASP A 106 -6.74 -20.22 -6.10
C ASP A 106 -7.51 -20.57 -7.38
N ILE A 107 -7.32 -19.77 -8.42
CA ILE A 107 -8.09 -19.94 -9.66
C ILE A 107 -7.82 -21.29 -10.32
N ARG A 108 -6.56 -21.70 -10.34
CA ARG A 108 -6.16 -22.93 -11.02
C ARG A 108 -6.61 -24.20 -10.29
N THR A 109 -6.48 -24.23 -8.98
CA THR A 109 -6.71 -25.44 -8.19
C THR A 109 -8.04 -25.48 -7.47
N GLY A 110 -8.67 -24.31 -7.27
CA GLY A 110 -9.86 -24.19 -6.45
C GLY A 110 -9.61 -24.27 -4.95
N LYS A 111 -8.35 -24.38 -4.52
CA LYS A 111 -8.03 -24.40 -3.10
C LYS A 111 -8.39 -23.10 -2.44
N GLU A 112 -8.75 -23.17 -1.17
CA GLU A 112 -9.23 -22.00 -0.42
C GLU A 112 -8.40 -21.77 0.83
N GLY A 113 -8.47 -20.54 1.34
CA GLY A 113 -7.78 -20.15 2.56
C GLY A 113 -6.25 -20.18 2.39
N SER A 114 -5.54 -20.54 3.44
CA SER A 114 -4.07 -20.55 3.43
C SER A 114 -3.49 -21.48 2.37
N GLU A 115 -4.20 -22.52 1.97
CA GLU A 115 -3.76 -23.42 0.91
C GLU A 115 -3.80 -22.79 -0.47
N ALA A 116 -4.50 -21.66 -0.63
CA ALA A 116 -4.56 -20.91 -1.87
C ALA A 116 -3.38 -19.94 -2.06
N LEU A 117 -2.58 -19.76 -1.03
CA LEU A 117 -1.47 -18.80 -1.05
C LEU A 117 -0.16 -19.40 -1.50
#